data_038c13bd0f4a728d323fdb18af1bdcf0
#
_entry.id   038c13bd0f4a728d323fdb18af1bdcf0
#
_cell.length_a   1.000
_cell.length_b   1.000
_cell.length_c   1.000
_cell.angle_alpha   90.00
_cell.angle_beta   90.00
_cell.angle_gamma   90.00
#
_symmetry.space_group_name_H-M   'P 1'
#
loop_
_entity.id
_entity.type
_entity.pdbx_description
1 polymer ?
#
loop_
_entity_poly.entity_id
_entity_poly.type
_entity_poly.pdbx_seq_one_letter_code
_entity_poly.pdbx_strand_id
1 'polypeptide(L)'
;MNAPNFTQDAMAGFSARTGSPVGEKPRFPNAVGMKVAAELCAALKPVCERLIVAGSLRRRKPTVGDVEILYIGKTEVRQDPADMFASLTVNLADEAIAALEKSGLLERRKNVNGSEMYGPKNKLMRHRASGLPVDLFAATAENWWNYLVCRTGPADSNTRICMAAQDRGWKWNPYGAGFSRDGETRAMESEAEVFAFVGLPYAQPEERR
;
A
#
# COMPACT_ATOMS: atom_id res chain seq x y z
N MET A 1 28.21 20.96 -6.18
CA MET A 1 26.78 20.68 -6.44
C MET A 1 26.43 19.46 -5.61
N ASN A 2 25.71 19.66 -4.49
CA ASN A 2 25.37 18.59 -3.54
C ASN A 2 24.18 17.83 -4.06
N ALA A 3 24.31 16.51 -4.22
CA ALA A 3 23.21 15.62 -4.52
C ALA A 3 22.22 15.60 -3.35
N PRO A 4 20.90 15.56 -3.59
CA PRO A 4 19.91 15.50 -2.53
C PRO A 4 19.97 14.15 -1.81
N ASN A 5 19.96 14.23 -0.50
CA ASN A 5 20.09 13.11 0.43
C ASN A 5 18.75 12.31 0.50
N PHE A 6 18.58 11.32 -0.36
CA PHE A 6 17.36 10.50 -0.50
C PHE A 6 17.20 9.40 0.58
N THR A 7 18.05 9.38 1.60
CA THR A 7 18.13 8.26 2.56
C THR A 7 17.20 8.35 3.77
N GLN A 8 16.53 9.47 4.02
CA GLN A 8 15.66 9.61 5.21
C GLN A 8 14.18 9.25 4.98
N ASP A 9 13.65 9.42 3.78
CA ASP A 9 12.21 9.19 3.53
C ASP A 9 11.82 7.71 3.38
N ALA A 10 12.75 6.84 3.00
CA ALA A 10 12.46 5.40 2.85
C ALA A 10 12.33 4.67 4.19
N MET A 11 12.93 5.20 5.26
CA MET A 11 12.90 4.61 6.61
C MET A 11 11.75 5.13 7.48
N ALA A 12 11.06 6.18 7.10
CA ALA A 12 9.96 6.78 7.89
C ALA A 12 8.75 5.85 8.07
N GLY A 13 8.65 4.77 7.30
CA GLY A 13 7.62 3.74 7.46
C GLY A 13 7.98 2.59 8.40
N PHE A 14 9.25 2.45 8.79
CA PHE A 14 9.77 1.29 9.54
C PHE A 14 10.29 1.63 10.95
N SER A 15 10.03 2.83 11.46
CA SER A 15 10.46 3.19 12.82
C SER A 15 9.86 2.23 13.84
N ALA A 16 10.70 1.46 14.49
CA ALA A 16 10.39 0.73 15.71
C ALA A 16 9.90 1.76 16.74
N ARG A 17 8.63 1.69 17.12
CA ARG A 17 8.02 2.61 18.08
C ARG A 17 8.53 2.32 19.48
N THR A 18 9.54 3.03 19.92
CA THR A 18 9.78 3.29 21.33
C THR A 18 9.09 4.61 21.67
N GLY A 19 7.88 4.56 22.19
CA GLY A 19 7.16 5.78 22.61
C GLY A 19 5.85 5.42 23.25
N SER A 20 5.62 5.94 24.44
CA SER A 20 4.46 5.99 25.34
C SER A 20 3.16 5.29 24.91
N PRO A 21 2.34 4.77 25.81
CA PRO A 21 1.12 4.06 25.49
C PRO A 21 0.14 5.02 24.80
N VAL A 22 0.24 5.09 23.47
CA VAL A 22 -0.82 5.64 22.64
C VAL A 22 -2.00 4.68 22.81
N GLY A 23 -3.15 5.17 23.23
CA GLY A 23 -4.35 4.40 23.46
C GLY A 23 -4.55 3.33 22.36
N GLU A 24 -4.92 2.14 22.78
CA GLU A 24 -5.04 0.96 21.92
C GLU A 24 -5.91 1.32 20.70
N LYS A 25 -5.37 1.16 19.50
CA LYS A 25 -6.10 1.49 18.27
C LYS A 25 -7.39 0.65 18.22
N PRO A 26 -8.54 1.24 17.88
CA PRO A 26 -9.77 0.49 17.77
C PRO A 26 -9.60 -0.70 16.83
N ARG A 27 -10.11 -1.85 17.26
CA ARG A 27 -10.10 -3.10 16.49
C ARG A 27 -11.51 -3.45 16.10
N PHE A 28 -11.68 -3.96 14.89
CA PHE A 28 -12.96 -4.34 14.32
C PHE A 28 -12.98 -5.84 14.03
N PRO A 29 -14.14 -6.53 14.15
CA PRO A 29 -14.26 -7.92 13.70
C PRO A 29 -13.87 -8.06 12.23
N ASN A 30 -13.22 -9.16 11.87
CA ASN A 30 -12.83 -9.46 10.47
C ASN A 30 -14.02 -9.34 9.51
N ALA A 31 -15.20 -9.83 9.90
CA ALA A 31 -16.41 -9.77 9.07
C ALA A 31 -16.81 -8.33 8.69
N VAL A 32 -16.62 -7.36 9.59
CA VAL A 32 -16.86 -5.93 9.30
C VAL A 32 -15.83 -5.44 8.27
N GLY A 33 -14.55 -5.76 8.47
CA GLY A 33 -13.49 -5.42 7.53
C GLY A 33 -13.72 -6.02 6.15
N MET A 34 -14.12 -7.28 6.07
CA MET A 34 -14.42 -7.96 4.80
C MET A 34 -15.62 -7.34 4.07
N LYS A 35 -16.66 -6.92 4.80
CA LYS A 35 -17.80 -6.23 4.21
C LYS A 35 -17.38 -4.89 3.56
N VAL A 36 -16.63 -4.07 4.30
CA VAL A 36 -16.10 -2.79 3.78
C VAL A 36 -15.16 -3.02 2.60
N ALA A 37 -14.26 -4.01 2.70
CA ALA A 37 -13.35 -4.36 1.61
C ALA A 37 -14.12 -4.79 0.35
N ALA A 38 -15.16 -5.61 0.49
CA ALA A 38 -15.98 -6.06 -0.64
C ALA A 38 -16.70 -4.89 -1.32
N GLU A 39 -17.27 -3.96 -0.56
CA GLU A 39 -17.93 -2.76 -1.07
C GLU A 39 -16.97 -1.88 -1.88
N LEU A 40 -15.79 -1.61 -1.32
CA LEU A 40 -14.76 -0.81 -1.99
C LEU A 40 -14.17 -1.51 -3.22
N CYS A 41 -13.93 -2.82 -3.13
CA CYS A 41 -13.46 -3.60 -4.26
C CYS A 41 -14.48 -3.64 -5.40
N ALA A 42 -15.76 -3.73 -5.10
CA ALA A 42 -16.81 -3.66 -6.12
C ALA A 42 -16.81 -2.32 -6.87
N ALA A 43 -16.62 -1.21 -6.14
CA ALA A 43 -16.55 0.13 -6.73
C ALA A 43 -15.27 0.35 -7.56
N LEU A 44 -14.13 -0.18 -7.12
CA LEU A 44 -12.83 0.08 -7.75
C LEU A 44 -12.46 -0.92 -8.84
N LYS A 45 -12.99 -2.13 -8.82
CA LYS A 45 -12.64 -3.19 -9.79
C LYS A 45 -12.81 -2.78 -11.27
N PRO A 46 -13.87 -2.05 -11.69
CA PRO A 46 -14.03 -1.64 -13.09
C PRO A 46 -12.92 -0.71 -13.60
N VAL A 47 -12.34 0.10 -12.70
CA VAL A 47 -11.34 1.14 -12.99
C VAL A 47 -9.91 0.75 -12.62
N CYS A 48 -9.68 -0.49 -12.22
CA CYS A 48 -8.36 -1.02 -11.89
C CYS A 48 -7.95 -2.13 -12.86
N GLU A 49 -6.66 -2.19 -13.20
CA GLU A 49 -6.02 -3.32 -13.88
C GLU A 49 -5.80 -4.47 -12.90
N ARG A 50 -5.33 -4.11 -11.68
CA ARG A 50 -5.12 -5.04 -10.56
C ARG A 50 -5.69 -4.43 -9.29
N LEU A 51 -6.28 -5.28 -8.47
CA LEU A 51 -6.90 -4.88 -7.20
C LEU A 51 -6.86 -6.06 -6.23
N ILE A 52 -6.36 -5.84 -5.01
CA ILE A 52 -6.32 -6.87 -3.98
C ILE A 52 -6.45 -6.27 -2.59
N VAL A 53 -7.16 -6.97 -1.71
CA VAL A 53 -7.15 -6.68 -0.27
C VAL A 53 -5.85 -7.19 0.33
N ALA A 54 -5.18 -6.37 1.13
CA ALA A 54 -3.90 -6.67 1.77
C ALA A 54 -4.04 -6.71 3.32
N GLY A 55 -2.95 -6.53 4.02
CA GLY A 55 -2.92 -6.36 5.46
C GLY A 55 -3.44 -7.51 6.27
N SER A 56 -4.00 -7.17 7.42
CA SER A 56 -4.50 -8.14 8.40
C SER A 56 -5.72 -8.92 7.89
N LEU A 57 -6.52 -8.35 6.98
CA LEU A 57 -7.61 -9.06 6.31
C LEU A 57 -7.09 -10.20 5.44
N ARG A 58 -6.09 -9.94 4.62
CA ARG A 58 -5.46 -10.96 3.78
C ARG A 58 -4.82 -12.07 4.60
N ARG A 59 -4.26 -11.74 5.77
CA ARG A 59 -3.73 -12.71 6.74
C ARG A 59 -4.80 -13.41 7.57
N ARG A 60 -6.09 -13.19 7.29
CA ARG A 60 -7.24 -13.80 7.97
C ARG A 60 -7.22 -13.61 9.49
N LYS A 61 -6.75 -12.45 9.97
CA LYS A 61 -6.77 -12.18 11.41
C LYS A 61 -8.21 -12.01 11.90
N PRO A 62 -8.56 -12.50 13.11
CA PRO A 62 -9.93 -12.44 13.63
C PRO A 62 -10.41 -11.00 13.86
N THR A 63 -9.49 -10.07 14.11
CA THR A 63 -9.75 -8.64 14.21
C THR A 63 -8.77 -7.85 13.38
N VAL A 64 -9.22 -6.70 12.87
CA VAL A 64 -8.44 -5.81 11.99
C VAL A 64 -8.46 -4.38 12.50
N GLY A 65 -7.43 -3.60 12.22
CA GLY A 65 -7.34 -2.18 12.58
C GLY A 65 -7.75 -1.26 11.42
N ASP A 66 -7.66 -1.79 10.20
CA ASP A 66 -7.87 -1.06 8.95
C ASP A 66 -8.21 -2.05 7.81
N VAL A 67 -8.69 -1.50 6.71
CA VAL A 67 -8.78 -2.18 5.41
C VAL A 67 -7.67 -1.63 4.54
N GLU A 68 -6.74 -2.47 4.12
CA GLU A 68 -5.68 -2.11 3.19
C GLU A 68 -6.02 -2.67 1.80
N ILE A 69 -6.03 -1.80 0.79
CA ILE A 69 -6.26 -2.16 -0.61
C ILE A 69 -5.08 -1.70 -1.45
N LEU A 70 -4.45 -2.64 -2.15
CA LEU A 70 -3.43 -2.36 -3.15
C LEU A 70 -4.07 -2.43 -4.53
N TYR A 71 -3.78 -1.44 -5.40
CA TYR A 71 -4.35 -1.37 -6.73
C TYR A 71 -3.39 -0.80 -7.76
N ILE A 72 -3.60 -1.17 -9.03
CA ILE A 72 -3.08 -0.49 -10.21
C ILE A 72 -4.29 0.09 -10.92
N GLY A 73 -4.42 1.41 -10.94
CA GLY A 73 -5.51 2.10 -11.63
C GLY A 73 -5.32 2.06 -13.15
N LYS A 74 -6.41 1.90 -13.89
CA LYS A 74 -6.42 2.14 -15.33
C LYS A 74 -6.19 3.62 -15.59
N THR A 75 -5.55 3.94 -16.69
CA THR A 75 -5.31 5.31 -17.13
C THR A 75 -6.04 5.60 -18.42
N GLU A 76 -6.46 6.85 -18.59
CA GLU A 76 -7.06 7.38 -19.81
C GLU A 76 -6.37 8.68 -20.18
N VAL A 77 -6.13 8.87 -21.48
CA VAL A 77 -5.62 10.14 -21.99
C VAL A 77 -6.81 10.98 -22.39
N ARG A 78 -6.94 12.16 -21.80
CA ARG A 78 -7.99 13.15 -22.09
C ARG A 78 -7.37 14.46 -22.51
N GLN A 79 -8.10 15.24 -23.30
CA GLN A 79 -7.69 16.61 -23.62
C GLN A 79 -7.66 17.45 -22.34
N ASP A 80 -6.62 18.29 -22.19
CA ASP A 80 -6.54 19.23 -21.07
C ASP A 80 -7.62 20.31 -21.24
N PRO A 81 -8.57 20.48 -20.31
CA PRO A 81 -9.57 21.53 -20.39
C PRO A 81 -8.99 22.95 -20.34
N ALA A 82 -7.76 23.12 -19.86
CA ALA A 82 -7.07 24.42 -19.77
C ALA A 82 -6.21 24.71 -21.01
N ASP A 83 -5.84 23.71 -21.80
CA ASP A 83 -5.02 23.83 -23.01
C ASP A 83 -5.50 22.85 -24.08
N MET A 84 -6.11 23.39 -25.15
CA MET A 84 -6.63 22.59 -26.25
C MET A 84 -5.57 21.81 -27.04
N PHE A 85 -4.30 22.10 -26.86
CA PHE A 85 -3.17 21.41 -27.52
C PHE A 85 -2.46 20.42 -26.59
N ALA A 86 -2.84 20.40 -25.30
CA ALA A 86 -2.27 19.49 -24.32
C ALA A 86 -3.21 18.32 -24.00
N SER A 87 -2.65 17.22 -23.55
CA SER A 87 -3.40 16.08 -23.04
C SER A 87 -2.95 15.72 -21.63
N LEU A 88 -3.90 15.27 -20.82
CA LEU A 88 -3.69 14.80 -19.45
C LEU A 88 -3.88 13.30 -19.37
N THR A 89 -2.99 12.61 -18.68
CA THR A 89 -3.20 11.21 -18.28
C THR A 89 -3.92 11.18 -16.95
N VAL A 90 -5.14 10.68 -16.95
CA VAL A 90 -6.01 10.59 -15.78
C VAL A 90 -6.00 9.17 -15.24
N ASN A 91 -5.86 9.01 -13.93
CA ASN A 91 -6.01 7.74 -13.25
C ASN A 91 -7.48 7.54 -12.85
N LEU A 92 -8.14 6.58 -13.46
CA LEU A 92 -9.57 6.32 -13.25
C LEU A 92 -9.89 5.86 -11.82
N ALA A 93 -8.94 5.17 -11.15
CA ALA A 93 -9.12 4.78 -9.75
C ALA A 93 -9.11 6.01 -8.83
N ASP A 94 -8.30 7.02 -9.12
CA ASP A 94 -8.27 8.26 -8.34
C ASP A 94 -9.59 9.03 -8.48
N GLU A 95 -10.17 9.07 -9.68
CA GLU A 95 -11.50 9.66 -9.89
C GLU A 95 -12.59 8.88 -9.15
N ALA A 96 -12.56 7.55 -9.19
CA ALA A 96 -13.52 6.72 -8.46
C ALA A 96 -13.40 6.92 -6.93
N ILE A 97 -12.19 6.99 -6.40
CA ILE A 97 -11.97 7.27 -4.97
C ILE A 97 -12.51 8.66 -4.59
N ALA A 98 -12.27 9.67 -5.42
CA ALA A 98 -12.84 11.01 -5.22
C ALA A 98 -14.37 11.02 -5.27
N ALA A 99 -14.98 10.20 -6.14
CA ALA A 99 -16.42 10.01 -6.19
C ALA A 99 -16.98 9.33 -4.93
N LEU A 100 -16.26 8.33 -4.37
CA LEU A 100 -16.62 7.69 -3.10
C LEU A 100 -16.51 8.68 -1.92
N GLU A 101 -15.53 9.59 -1.93
CA GLU A 101 -15.42 10.67 -0.96
C GLU A 101 -16.62 11.65 -1.11
N LYS A 102 -16.91 12.09 -2.32
CA LYS A 102 -18.01 13.02 -2.60
C LYS A 102 -19.39 12.44 -2.24
N SER A 103 -19.59 11.14 -2.43
CA SER A 103 -20.83 10.46 -2.04
C SER A 103 -20.98 10.29 -0.52
N GLY A 104 -19.92 10.54 0.24
CA GLY A 104 -19.91 10.37 1.69
C GLY A 104 -19.69 8.93 2.16
N LEU A 105 -19.33 8.00 1.26
CA LEU A 105 -18.95 6.64 1.66
C LEU A 105 -17.59 6.63 2.37
N LEU A 106 -16.65 7.43 1.85
CA LEU A 106 -15.33 7.62 2.43
C LEU A 106 -15.16 9.07 2.92
N GLU A 107 -14.29 9.24 3.90
CA GLU A 107 -13.80 10.55 4.35
C GLU A 107 -12.30 10.49 4.54
N ARG A 108 -11.60 11.61 4.35
CA ARG A 108 -10.15 11.70 4.62
C ARG A 108 -9.89 11.57 6.10
N ARG A 109 -8.80 10.91 6.43
CA ARG A 109 -8.31 10.84 7.81
C ARG A 109 -6.86 11.30 7.91
N LYS A 110 -6.53 11.83 9.06
CA LYS A 110 -5.14 12.18 9.39
C LYS A 110 -4.35 10.92 9.77
N ASN A 111 -3.07 10.94 9.49
CA ASN A 111 -2.12 9.96 10.01
C ASN A 111 -1.84 10.19 11.52
N VAL A 112 -0.97 9.37 12.10
CA VAL A 112 -0.58 9.49 13.52
C VAL A 112 0.12 10.82 13.86
N ASN A 113 0.64 11.51 12.87
CA ASN A 113 1.32 12.81 13.03
C ASN A 113 0.37 14.01 12.77
N GLY A 114 -0.92 13.75 12.61
CA GLY A 114 -1.92 14.78 12.36
C GLY A 114 -1.99 15.30 10.92
N SER A 115 -1.22 14.73 9.99
CA SER A 115 -1.19 15.14 8.58
C SER A 115 -2.16 14.33 7.74
N GLU A 116 -2.81 14.98 6.78
CA GLU A 116 -3.59 14.27 5.75
C GLU A 116 -2.65 13.64 4.73
N MET A 117 -2.96 12.40 4.35
CA MET A 117 -2.24 11.68 3.30
C MET A 117 -3.24 11.35 2.20
N TYR A 118 -3.27 12.21 1.18
CA TYR A 118 -4.12 12.07 0.02
C TYR A 118 -3.30 12.44 -1.24
N GLY A 119 -2.48 11.52 -1.67
CA GLY A 119 -1.58 11.70 -2.81
C GLY A 119 -1.72 10.59 -3.85
N PRO A 120 -0.98 10.67 -4.96
CA PRO A 120 -1.07 9.69 -6.04
C PRO A 120 -0.62 8.29 -5.63
N LYS A 121 0.24 8.17 -4.61
CA LYS A 121 0.77 6.87 -4.16
C LYS A 121 -0.06 6.22 -3.05
N ASN A 122 -0.65 7.03 -2.20
CA ASN A 122 -1.47 6.54 -1.09
C ASN A 122 -2.54 7.54 -0.67
N LYS A 123 -3.66 7.02 -0.20
CA LYS A 123 -4.77 7.80 0.36
C LYS A 123 -5.22 7.15 1.65
N LEU A 124 -5.19 7.91 2.75
CA LEU A 124 -5.66 7.47 4.05
C LEU A 124 -7.09 7.97 4.25
N MET A 125 -8.02 7.03 4.24
CA MET A 125 -9.45 7.28 4.32
C MET A 125 -10.05 6.60 5.55
N ARG A 126 -11.31 6.86 5.77
CA ARG A 126 -12.16 6.16 6.74
C ARG A 126 -13.48 5.84 6.07
N HIS A 127 -13.96 4.63 6.24
CA HIS A 127 -15.33 4.27 5.84
C HIS A 127 -16.31 4.87 6.83
N ARG A 128 -17.13 5.84 6.37
CA ARG A 128 -17.93 6.70 7.25
C ARG A 128 -18.93 5.92 8.11
N ALA A 129 -19.63 4.98 7.50
CA ALA A 129 -20.69 4.24 8.21
C ALA A 129 -20.15 3.32 9.33
N SER A 130 -18.97 2.72 9.17
CA SER A 130 -18.39 1.82 10.19
C SER A 130 -17.32 2.47 11.06
N GLY A 131 -16.81 3.64 10.67
CA GLY A 131 -15.65 4.27 11.31
C GLY A 131 -14.32 3.56 11.05
N LEU A 132 -14.31 2.48 10.23
CA LEU A 132 -13.13 1.67 9.95
C LEU A 132 -12.13 2.45 9.08
N PRO A 133 -10.86 2.55 9.48
CA PRO A 133 -9.80 3.10 8.63
C PRO A 133 -9.65 2.32 7.34
N VAL A 134 -9.40 3.03 6.23
CA VAL A 134 -9.18 2.47 4.89
C VAL A 134 -7.92 3.09 4.31
N ASP A 135 -6.97 2.26 3.95
CA ASP A 135 -5.70 2.66 3.36
C ASP A 135 -5.62 2.15 1.93
N LEU A 136 -5.59 3.08 0.98
CA LEU A 136 -5.55 2.81 -0.45
C LEU A 136 -4.16 3.08 -0.98
N PHE A 137 -3.53 2.07 -1.58
CA PHE A 137 -2.15 2.12 -2.05
C PHE A 137 -2.10 1.88 -3.56
N ALA A 138 -1.64 2.90 -4.30
CA ALA A 138 -1.40 2.78 -5.73
C ALA A 138 -0.04 2.14 -5.99
N ALA A 139 -0.05 1.04 -6.74
CA ALA A 139 1.12 0.33 -7.22
C ALA A 139 1.32 0.54 -8.72
N THR A 140 2.47 0.13 -9.22
CA THR A 140 2.79 -0.05 -10.63
C THR A 140 2.99 -1.53 -10.94
N ALA A 141 2.98 -1.91 -12.20
CA ALA A 141 3.28 -3.30 -12.60
C ALA A 141 4.65 -3.76 -12.08
N GLU A 142 5.63 -2.85 -12.07
CA GLU A 142 7.01 -3.09 -11.65
C GLU A 142 7.13 -3.39 -10.15
N ASN A 143 6.41 -2.65 -9.29
CA ASN A 143 6.53 -2.81 -7.84
C ASN A 143 5.43 -3.70 -7.22
N TRP A 144 4.48 -4.18 -7.99
CA TRP A 144 3.29 -4.88 -7.51
C TRP A 144 3.59 -5.96 -6.47
N TRP A 145 4.47 -6.89 -6.79
CA TRP A 145 4.74 -8.05 -5.93
C TRP A 145 5.49 -7.69 -4.66
N ASN A 146 6.49 -6.82 -4.76
CA ASN A 146 7.21 -6.29 -3.60
C ASN A 146 6.29 -5.50 -2.68
N TYR A 147 5.43 -4.64 -3.29
CA TYR A 147 4.48 -3.83 -2.55
C TYR A 147 3.41 -4.70 -1.88
N LEU A 148 2.91 -5.73 -2.59
CA LEU A 148 1.94 -6.69 -2.03
C LEU A 148 2.51 -7.45 -0.83
N VAL A 149 3.75 -7.95 -0.92
CA VAL A 149 4.43 -8.59 0.22
C VAL A 149 4.51 -7.61 1.40
N CYS A 150 4.97 -6.40 1.15
CA CYS A 150 5.12 -5.37 2.17
C CYS A 150 3.78 -5.01 2.84
N ARG A 151 2.72 -4.77 2.05
CA ARG A 151 1.39 -4.42 2.58
C ARG A 151 0.66 -5.59 3.18
N THR A 152 0.95 -6.81 2.75
CA THR A 152 0.43 -7.99 3.43
C THR A 152 1.07 -8.10 4.82
N GLY A 153 2.36 -7.77 4.99
CA GLY A 153 3.07 -7.82 6.25
C GLY A 153 3.08 -9.21 6.90
N PRO A 154 3.17 -9.33 8.21
CA PRO A 154 3.28 -8.25 9.21
C PRO A 154 4.66 -7.59 9.22
N ALA A 155 4.85 -6.60 10.09
CA ALA A 155 6.11 -5.86 10.19
C ALA A 155 7.33 -6.77 10.40
N ASP A 156 7.21 -7.79 11.24
CA ASP A 156 8.30 -8.74 11.52
C ASP A 156 8.70 -9.54 10.28
N SER A 157 7.71 -9.95 9.45
CA SER A 157 8.00 -10.60 8.17
C SER A 157 8.75 -9.66 7.22
N ASN A 158 8.35 -8.41 7.14
CA ASN A 158 9.02 -7.40 6.33
C ASN A 158 10.45 -7.12 6.83
N THR A 159 10.64 -7.05 8.14
CA THR A 159 11.95 -6.88 8.77
C THR A 159 12.89 -8.03 8.42
N ARG A 160 12.40 -9.29 8.46
CA ARG A 160 13.19 -10.46 8.05
C ARG A 160 13.62 -10.38 6.58
N ILE A 161 12.75 -9.94 5.68
CA ILE A 161 13.10 -9.75 4.27
C ILE A 161 14.17 -8.65 4.12
N CYS A 162 14.02 -7.52 4.82
CA CYS A 162 15.02 -6.45 4.82
C CYS A 162 16.38 -6.93 5.29
N MET A 163 16.45 -7.64 6.44
CA MET A 163 17.70 -8.16 7.00
C MET A 163 18.35 -9.17 6.05
N ALA A 164 17.56 -10.14 5.55
CA ALA A 164 18.09 -11.15 4.63
C ALA A 164 18.57 -10.56 3.28
N ALA A 165 17.97 -9.45 2.84
CA ALA A 165 18.46 -8.70 1.70
C ALA A 165 19.80 -8.02 2.01
N GLN A 166 19.91 -7.34 3.15
CA GLN A 166 21.13 -6.67 3.60
C GLN A 166 22.31 -7.65 3.76
N ASP A 167 22.09 -8.85 4.33
CA ASP A 167 23.09 -9.90 4.45
C ASP A 167 23.65 -10.36 3.09
N ARG A 168 22.90 -10.11 2.01
CA ARG A 168 23.30 -10.40 0.62
C ARG A 168 23.78 -9.17 -0.15
N GLY A 169 23.95 -8.04 0.52
CA GLY A 169 24.37 -6.78 -0.06
C GLY A 169 23.30 -6.08 -0.87
N TRP A 170 22.01 -6.47 -0.71
CA TRP A 170 20.87 -5.84 -1.36
C TRP A 170 20.08 -4.96 -0.42
N LYS A 171 19.46 -3.91 -0.97
CA LYS A 171 18.48 -3.08 -0.26
C LYS A 171 17.09 -3.39 -0.81
N TRP A 172 16.16 -3.74 0.07
CA TRP A 172 14.76 -3.91 -0.32
C TRP A 172 14.01 -2.58 -0.26
N ASN A 173 13.45 -2.16 -1.40
CA ASN A 173 12.56 -1.00 -1.52
C ASN A 173 11.23 -1.46 -2.14
N PRO A 174 10.27 -1.91 -1.33
CA PRO A 174 9.01 -2.45 -1.83
C PRO A 174 8.12 -1.41 -2.52
N TYR A 175 8.36 -0.12 -2.32
CA TYR A 175 7.61 0.98 -2.94
C TYR A 175 8.21 1.44 -4.28
N GLY A 176 9.39 1.01 -4.59
CA GLY A 176 10.10 1.25 -5.85
C GLY A 176 10.32 -0.04 -6.62
N ALA A 177 11.43 -0.16 -7.33
CA ALA A 177 11.76 -1.29 -8.19
C ALA A 177 12.06 -2.63 -7.47
N GLY A 178 11.82 -2.72 -6.17
CA GLY A 178 12.06 -3.93 -5.40
C GLY A 178 13.44 -3.97 -4.76
N PHE A 179 14.31 -4.89 -5.18
CA PHE A 179 15.67 -4.97 -4.63
C PHE A 179 16.65 -4.14 -5.44
N SER A 180 17.59 -3.48 -4.76
CA SER A 180 18.61 -2.66 -5.41
C SER A 180 19.99 -2.89 -4.79
N ARG A 181 21.06 -2.87 -5.63
CA ARG A 181 22.46 -2.96 -5.24
C ARG A 181 23.32 -2.31 -6.32
N ASP A 182 24.17 -1.35 -5.96
CA ASP A 182 25.16 -0.72 -6.84
C ASP A 182 24.61 -0.23 -8.20
N GLY A 183 23.39 0.32 -8.17
CA GLY A 183 22.69 0.77 -9.39
C GLY A 183 21.90 -0.30 -10.14
N GLU A 184 22.10 -1.58 -9.80
CA GLU A 184 21.26 -2.67 -10.28
C GLU A 184 19.93 -2.70 -9.52
N THR A 185 18.83 -2.97 -10.21
CA THR A 185 17.49 -3.18 -9.62
C THR A 185 16.92 -4.52 -10.06
N ARG A 186 16.16 -5.16 -9.17
CA ARG A 186 15.47 -6.43 -9.43
C ARG A 186 14.00 -6.29 -9.05
N ALA A 187 13.15 -6.19 -10.07
CA ALA A 187 11.71 -6.41 -9.93
C ALA A 187 11.43 -7.90 -9.75
N MET A 188 10.29 -8.19 -9.14
CA MET A 188 9.85 -9.57 -8.86
C MET A 188 8.56 -9.86 -9.62
N GLU A 189 8.36 -11.12 -10.00
CA GLU A 189 7.18 -11.56 -10.75
C GLU A 189 6.16 -12.32 -9.88
N SER A 190 6.51 -12.58 -8.62
CA SER A 190 5.63 -13.23 -7.65
C SER A 190 6.04 -12.91 -6.21
N GLU A 191 5.12 -13.13 -5.25
CA GLU A 191 5.47 -13.08 -3.83
C GLU A 191 6.49 -14.15 -3.45
N ALA A 192 6.38 -15.36 -4.04
CA ALA A 192 7.33 -16.44 -3.80
C ALA A 192 8.74 -16.05 -4.20
N GLU A 193 8.88 -15.33 -5.31
CA GLU A 193 10.17 -14.83 -5.78
C GLU A 193 10.77 -13.78 -4.84
N VAL A 194 9.95 -12.90 -4.24
CA VAL A 194 10.43 -11.94 -3.22
C VAL A 194 11.11 -12.67 -2.07
N PHE A 195 10.52 -13.76 -1.58
CA PHE A 195 11.10 -14.57 -0.50
C PHE A 195 12.33 -15.36 -0.98
N ALA A 196 12.23 -16.01 -2.13
CA ALA A 196 13.31 -16.83 -2.69
C ALA A 196 14.57 -16.00 -2.98
N PHE A 197 14.41 -14.77 -3.48
CA PHE A 197 15.53 -13.87 -3.78
C PHE A 197 16.42 -13.61 -2.56
N VAL A 198 15.82 -13.50 -1.40
CA VAL A 198 16.55 -13.31 -0.14
C VAL A 198 16.81 -14.62 0.61
N GLY A 199 16.54 -15.79 -0.02
CA GLY A 199 16.79 -17.11 0.55
C GLY A 199 15.90 -17.48 1.72
N LEU A 200 14.71 -16.87 1.80
CA LEU A 200 13.68 -17.21 2.78
C LEU A 200 12.66 -18.17 2.16
N PRO A 201 12.11 -19.12 2.92
CA PRO A 201 11.00 -19.94 2.46
C PRO A 201 9.76 -19.07 2.27
N TYR A 202 9.01 -19.32 1.18
CA TYR A 202 7.73 -18.65 0.99
C TYR A 202 6.76 -19.02 2.10
N ALA A 203 6.10 -18.04 2.66
CA ALA A 203 5.04 -18.19 3.63
C ALA A 203 3.72 -17.65 3.06
N GLN A 204 2.65 -18.42 3.18
CA GLN A 204 1.31 -17.94 2.85
C GLN A 204 0.95 -16.73 3.72
N PRO A 205 0.08 -15.82 3.24
CA PRO A 205 -0.28 -14.62 4.03
C PRO A 205 -0.68 -14.91 5.48
N GLU A 206 -1.48 -15.96 5.71
CA GLU A 206 -1.97 -16.36 7.02
C GLU A 206 -0.89 -16.97 7.93
N GLU A 207 0.20 -17.46 7.36
CA GLU A 207 1.33 -18.06 8.06
C GLU A 207 2.41 -17.03 8.45
N ARG A 208 2.37 -15.85 7.87
CA ARG A 208 3.37 -14.78 8.13
C ARG A 208 3.25 -14.27 9.56
N ARG A 209 4.36 -14.36 10.27
CA ARG A 209 4.51 -13.94 11.68
C ARG A 209 5.57 -12.87 11.81
#